data_0e516e70ac8786f14763885c6f19ca71
#
_entry.id   0e516e70ac8786f14763885c6f19ca71
#
_cell.length_a   1.000
_cell.length_b   1.000
_cell.length_c   1.000
_cell.angle_alpha   90.00
_cell.angle_beta   90.00
_cell.angle_gamma   90.00
#
_symmetry.space_group_name_H-M   'P 1'
#
loop_
_entity.id
_entity.type
_entity.pdbx_description
1 polymer ?
#
loop_
_entity_poly.entity_id
_entity_poly.type
_entity_poly.pdbx_seq_one_letter_code
_entity_poly.pdbx_strand_id
1 'polypeptide(L)'
;MKHNNIPQQTHFIGVLLPEDITCRLEDCRRYMNKAYGCKSGHGTPIHVTLVPPFKLPEEYATADLILAIEKDVLPKRLGFTAYIDNFDAFGDRTLFANVIADDAWTKLRDETVKAILNACPGCTKKDKKPFQPHATVSNRDIPAGVMTKVLQVMNELNLAEDFPVDNITIFERKGNRWEAGATLEFSIY
;
A
#
# COMPACT_ATOMS: atom_id res chain seq x y z
N MET A 1 16.80 -30.51 -3.55
CA MET A 1 15.71 -29.51 -3.52
C MET A 1 16.33 -28.13 -3.79
N LYS A 2 16.00 -27.50 -4.91
CA LYS A 2 16.48 -26.15 -5.20
C LYS A 2 15.64 -25.18 -4.34
N HIS A 3 16.21 -24.68 -3.25
CA HIS A 3 15.65 -23.52 -2.58
C HIS A 3 15.69 -22.37 -3.58
N ASN A 4 14.56 -22.00 -4.15
CA ASN A 4 14.42 -20.75 -4.86
C ASN A 4 14.64 -19.63 -3.84
N ASN A 5 15.87 -19.13 -3.74
CA ASN A 5 16.22 -17.94 -3.01
C ASN A 5 15.58 -16.74 -3.73
N ILE A 6 14.29 -16.51 -3.50
CA ILE A 6 13.66 -15.24 -3.89
C ILE A 6 14.36 -14.18 -3.04
N PRO A 7 15.02 -13.18 -3.65
CA PRO A 7 15.73 -12.15 -2.89
C PRO A 7 14.75 -11.53 -1.89
N GLN A 8 15.16 -11.42 -0.64
CA GLN A 8 14.33 -10.85 0.41
C GLN A 8 14.00 -9.39 0.04
N GLN A 9 12.73 -9.10 -0.13
CA GLN A 9 12.25 -7.74 -0.40
C GLN A 9 12.54 -6.86 0.80
N THR A 10 13.07 -5.65 0.55
CA THR A 10 13.55 -4.73 1.60
C THR A 10 12.75 -3.43 1.66
N HIS A 11 12.15 -3.01 0.55
CA HIS A 11 11.42 -1.75 0.44
C HIS A 11 10.10 -1.92 -0.32
N PHE A 12 9.15 -1.07 -0.04
CA PHE A 12 8.02 -0.74 -0.91
C PHE A 12 7.63 0.72 -0.69
N ILE A 13 6.80 1.27 -1.58
CA ILE A 13 6.38 2.68 -1.48
C ILE A 13 4.87 2.74 -1.53
N GLY A 14 4.27 3.56 -0.68
CA GLY A 14 2.84 3.72 -0.59
C GLY A 14 2.44 5.07 -0.02
N VAL A 15 1.14 5.23 0.17
CA VAL A 15 0.52 6.37 0.83
C VAL A 15 -0.06 5.90 2.16
N LEU A 16 0.27 6.58 3.26
CA LEU A 16 -0.38 6.38 4.55
C LEU A 16 -1.77 7.02 4.53
N LEU A 17 -2.74 6.36 5.13
CA LEU A 17 -4.08 6.89 5.30
C LEU A 17 -4.16 7.73 6.58
N PRO A 18 -5.14 8.66 6.70
CA PRO A 18 -5.43 9.37 7.94
C PRO A 18 -5.64 8.44 9.13
N GLU A 19 -5.35 8.96 10.32
CA GLU A 19 -5.34 8.15 11.56
C GLU A 19 -6.70 7.53 11.88
N ASP A 20 -7.78 8.27 11.69
CA ASP A 20 -9.17 7.80 11.93
C ASP A 20 -9.53 6.62 11.02
N ILE A 21 -9.24 6.69 9.72
CA ILE A 21 -9.44 5.58 8.78
C ILE A 21 -8.50 4.42 9.13
N THR A 22 -7.23 4.71 9.44
CA THR A 22 -6.25 3.71 9.84
C THR A 22 -6.74 2.93 11.06
N CYS A 23 -7.22 3.60 12.11
CA CYS A 23 -7.78 2.96 13.31
C CYS A 23 -8.95 2.02 12.99
N ARG A 24 -9.87 2.44 12.12
CA ARG A 24 -11.03 1.62 11.71
C ARG A 24 -10.58 0.38 10.93
N LEU A 25 -9.60 0.51 10.04
CA LEU A 25 -9.07 -0.64 9.28
C LEU A 25 -8.23 -1.58 10.16
N GLU A 26 -7.55 -1.06 11.19
CA GLU A 26 -6.91 -1.91 12.20
C GLU A 26 -7.92 -2.67 13.06
N ASP A 27 -9.10 -2.09 13.35
CA ASP A 27 -10.21 -2.82 13.98
C ASP A 27 -10.70 -3.97 13.09
N CYS A 28 -10.80 -3.75 11.79
CA CYS A 28 -11.12 -4.80 10.83
C CYS A 28 -10.07 -5.92 10.84
N ARG A 29 -8.78 -5.59 10.90
CA ARG A 29 -7.69 -6.58 11.05
C ARG A 29 -7.84 -7.38 12.35
N ARG A 30 -8.16 -6.72 13.47
CA ARG A 30 -8.41 -7.39 14.77
C ARG A 30 -9.61 -8.34 14.68
N TYR A 31 -10.67 -7.91 14.01
CA TYR A 31 -11.82 -8.79 13.75
C TYR A 31 -11.44 -10.01 12.94
N MET A 32 -10.71 -9.84 11.83
CA MET A 32 -10.24 -10.94 10.97
C MET A 32 -9.34 -11.92 11.75
N ASN A 33 -8.48 -11.41 12.62
CA ASN A 33 -7.66 -12.25 13.48
C ASN A 33 -8.51 -13.05 14.49
N LYS A 34 -9.44 -12.39 15.18
CA LYS A 34 -10.27 -13.02 16.20
C LYS A 34 -11.25 -14.03 15.62
N ALA A 35 -11.88 -13.71 14.50
CA ALA A 35 -12.93 -14.54 13.91
C ALA A 35 -12.39 -15.67 13.02
N TYR A 36 -11.27 -15.45 12.35
CA TYR A 36 -10.74 -16.35 11.31
C TYR A 36 -9.27 -16.72 11.48
N GLY A 37 -8.59 -16.21 12.51
CA GLY A 37 -7.18 -16.51 12.77
C GLY A 37 -6.19 -15.85 11.82
N CYS A 38 -6.63 -14.87 11.00
CA CYS A 38 -5.79 -14.16 10.06
C CYS A 38 -4.72 -13.33 10.78
N LYS A 39 -3.46 -13.47 10.38
CA LYS A 39 -2.31 -12.77 10.97
C LYS A 39 -1.55 -11.90 9.96
N SER A 40 -1.84 -12.06 8.67
CA SER A 40 -1.21 -11.30 7.61
C SER A 40 -1.55 -9.81 7.73
N GLY A 41 -0.57 -8.96 7.46
CA GLY A 41 -0.74 -7.51 7.59
C GLY A 41 -0.55 -6.96 9.00
N HIS A 42 -0.61 -7.79 10.06
CA HIS A 42 -0.31 -7.33 11.41
C HIS A 42 1.15 -6.82 11.50
N GLY A 43 1.33 -5.60 12.01
CA GLY A 43 2.63 -4.96 12.12
C GLY A 43 3.12 -4.30 10.81
N THR A 44 2.27 -4.23 9.77
CA THR A 44 2.48 -3.36 8.62
C THR A 44 1.49 -2.19 8.71
N PRO A 45 1.91 -0.92 8.69
CA PRO A 45 1.00 0.21 8.70
C PRO A 45 -0.03 0.10 7.57
N ILE A 46 -1.25 0.60 7.81
CA ILE A 46 -2.28 0.68 6.77
C ILE A 46 -1.83 1.67 5.69
N HIS A 47 -1.89 1.25 4.44
CA HIS A 47 -1.39 2.05 3.31
C HIS A 47 -2.06 1.65 1.99
N VAL A 48 -1.98 2.54 1.01
CA VAL A 48 -2.21 2.23 -0.41
C VAL A 48 -0.85 2.06 -1.10
N THR A 49 -0.59 0.91 -1.70
CA THR A 49 0.68 0.62 -2.36
C THR A 49 0.79 1.33 -3.70
N LEU A 50 1.85 2.11 -3.92
CA LEU A 50 2.21 2.70 -5.21
C LEU A 50 3.26 1.87 -5.96
N VAL A 51 4.31 1.44 -5.25
CA VAL A 51 5.37 0.56 -5.76
C VAL A 51 5.38 -0.70 -4.92
N PRO A 52 5.10 -1.87 -5.52
CA PRO A 52 5.07 -3.14 -4.78
C PRO A 52 6.45 -3.47 -4.19
N PRO A 53 6.51 -4.36 -3.19
CA PRO A 53 7.74 -4.73 -2.53
C PRO A 53 8.86 -5.15 -3.50
N PHE A 54 10.05 -4.60 -3.30
CA PHE A 54 11.26 -4.87 -4.08
C PHE A 54 12.49 -5.03 -3.18
N LYS A 55 13.57 -5.62 -3.71
CA LYS A 55 14.88 -5.61 -3.07
C LYS A 55 15.63 -4.37 -3.56
N LEU A 56 16.03 -3.49 -2.64
CA LEU A 56 16.97 -2.41 -2.96
C LEU A 56 18.37 -3.04 -3.05
N PRO A 57 19.08 -2.92 -4.20
CA PRO A 57 20.45 -3.41 -4.33
C PRO A 57 21.41 -2.66 -3.39
N GLU A 58 22.51 -3.32 -3.00
CA GLU A 58 23.45 -2.82 -1.99
C GLU A 58 24.18 -1.53 -2.38
N GLU A 59 24.27 -1.27 -3.69
CA GLU A 59 24.84 -0.04 -4.23
C GLU A 59 23.95 1.21 -4.08
N TYR A 60 22.70 1.04 -3.65
CA TYR A 60 21.73 2.11 -3.41
C TYR A 60 21.32 2.17 -1.96
N ALA A 61 20.96 3.37 -1.49
CA ALA A 61 20.43 3.62 -0.16
C ALA A 61 18.99 4.15 -0.21
N THR A 62 18.25 4.06 0.89
CA THR A 62 16.92 4.69 1.03
C THR A 62 16.98 6.18 0.68
N ALA A 63 18.10 6.87 0.97
CA ALA A 63 18.29 8.27 0.63
C ALA A 63 18.21 8.54 -0.88
N ASP A 64 18.62 7.61 -1.73
CA ASP A 64 18.52 7.76 -3.19
C ASP A 64 17.06 7.75 -3.65
N LEU A 65 16.23 6.93 -3.00
CA LEU A 65 14.79 6.86 -3.25
C LEU A 65 14.09 8.14 -2.78
N ILE A 66 14.48 8.67 -1.61
CA ILE A 66 13.97 9.95 -1.06
C ILE A 66 14.25 11.08 -2.04
N LEU A 67 15.51 11.24 -2.43
CA LEU A 67 15.94 12.29 -3.37
C LEU A 67 15.22 12.20 -4.72
N ALA A 68 14.96 10.98 -5.22
CA ALA A 68 14.23 10.78 -6.47
C ALA A 68 12.78 11.26 -6.35
N ILE A 69 12.09 10.96 -5.25
CA ILE A 69 10.71 11.40 -5.01
C ILE A 69 10.66 12.91 -4.81
N GLU A 70 11.55 13.48 -4.01
CA GLU A 70 11.65 14.92 -3.77
C GLU A 70 11.89 15.71 -5.05
N LYS A 71 12.72 15.19 -5.95
CA LYS A 71 13.09 15.86 -7.20
C LYS A 71 12.02 15.69 -8.29
N ASP A 72 11.52 14.48 -8.46
CA ASP A 72 10.77 14.10 -9.66
C ASP A 72 9.25 14.00 -9.45
N VAL A 73 8.78 13.88 -8.20
CA VAL A 73 7.36 13.72 -7.87
C VAL A 73 6.81 14.93 -7.12
N LEU A 74 7.37 15.27 -5.95
CA LEU A 74 6.80 16.32 -5.09
C LEU A 74 6.62 17.67 -5.77
N PRO A 75 7.56 18.21 -6.60
CA PRO A 75 7.40 19.53 -7.20
C PRO A 75 6.29 19.60 -8.24
N LYS A 76 5.79 18.45 -8.71
CA LYS A 76 4.76 18.37 -9.75
C LYS A 76 3.39 18.04 -9.19
N ARG A 77 3.29 17.86 -7.87
CA ARG A 77 2.08 17.39 -7.24
C ARG A 77 1.68 18.22 -6.04
N LEU A 78 0.41 18.50 -6.01
CA LEU A 78 -0.31 18.87 -4.80
C LEU A 78 -1.01 17.62 -4.26
N GLY A 79 -1.36 17.64 -2.99
CA GLY A 79 -2.27 16.66 -2.42
C GLY A 79 -3.62 16.69 -3.17
N PHE A 80 -4.34 15.58 -3.12
CA PHE A 80 -5.67 15.47 -3.69
C PHE A 80 -6.60 14.72 -2.76
N THR A 81 -7.91 14.86 -2.96
CA THR A 81 -8.91 14.10 -2.22
C THR A 81 -9.20 12.78 -2.93
N ALA A 82 -9.15 11.69 -2.21
CA ALA A 82 -9.55 10.36 -2.65
C ALA A 82 -10.79 9.90 -1.88
N TYR A 83 -11.43 8.84 -2.36
CA TYR A 83 -12.64 8.29 -1.75
C TYR A 83 -12.48 6.79 -1.48
N ILE A 84 -12.82 6.36 -0.27
CA ILE A 84 -13.02 4.95 0.08
C ILE A 84 -14.49 4.60 -0.13
N ASP A 85 -14.73 3.47 -0.81
CA ASP A 85 -16.07 2.93 -1.02
C ASP A 85 -16.14 1.50 -0.52
N ASN A 86 -16.34 1.36 0.78
CA ASN A 86 -16.52 0.08 1.45
C ASN A 86 -15.36 -0.92 1.25
N PHE A 87 -15.66 -2.21 1.30
CA PHE A 87 -14.70 -3.28 1.19
C PHE A 87 -14.95 -4.13 -0.03
N ASP A 88 -13.86 -4.62 -0.61
CA ASP A 88 -13.89 -5.56 -1.73
C ASP A 88 -12.79 -6.62 -1.55
N ALA A 89 -12.69 -7.57 -2.45
CA ALA A 89 -11.74 -8.66 -2.36
C ALA A 89 -11.12 -9.03 -3.72
N PHE A 90 -9.85 -9.42 -3.71
CA PHE A 90 -9.24 -10.12 -4.83
C PHE A 90 -9.41 -11.64 -4.64
N GLY A 91 -10.52 -12.15 -5.19
CA GLY A 91 -10.93 -13.54 -4.99
C GLY A 91 -11.10 -13.88 -3.52
N ASP A 92 -10.81 -15.13 -3.14
CA ASP A 92 -10.87 -15.56 -1.73
C ASP A 92 -9.60 -15.25 -0.93
N ARG A 93 -8.71 -14.41 -1.46
CA ARG A 93 -7.35 -14.32 -0.92
C ARG A 93 -7.04 -13.02 -0.21
N THR A 94 -7.57 -11.90 -0.69
CA THR A 94 -7.22 -10.57 -0.17
C THR A 94 -8.47 -9.78 0.09
N LEU A 95 -8.67 -9.34 1.34
CA LEU A 95 -9.68 -8.40 1.77
C LEU A 95 -9.05 -7.01 1.86
N PHE A 96 -9.69 -5.99 1.32
CA PHE A 96 -9.20 -4.62 1.33
C PHE A 96 -10.32 -3.59 1.41
N ALA A 97 -10.01 -2.40 1.92
CA ALA A 97 -10.83 -1.22 1.72
C ALA A 97 -10.66 -0.74 0.28
N ASN A 98 -11.76 -0.64 -0.44
CA ASN A 98 -11.76 -0.24 -1.85
C ASN A 98 -11.56 1.27 -1.96
N VAL A 99 -10.53 1.70 -2.67
CA VAL A 99 -10.28 3.10 -2.99
C VAL A 99 -10.67 3.33 -4.44
N ILE A 100 -11.49 4.35 -4.69
CA ILE A 100 -11.94 4.65 -6.04
C ILE A 100 -10.75 5.10 -6.89
N ALA A 101 -10.50 4.35 -7.96
CA ALA A 101 -9.44 4.65 -8.90
C ALA A 101 -9.81 5.84 -9.80
N ASP A 102 -8.88 6.77 -9.95
CA ASP A 102 -8.98 7.91 -10.84
C ASP A 102 -7.64 8.24 -11.51
N ASP A 103 -7.64 9.31 -12.30
CA ASP A 103 -6.44 9.78 -12.98
C ASP A 103 -5.37 10.29 -12.01
N ALA A 104 -5.75 10.85 -10.85
CA ALA A 104 -4.79 11.36 -9.86
C ALA A 104 -3.98 10.22 -9.26
N TRP A 105 -4.62 9.14 -8.87
CA TRP A 105 -3.97 7.92 -8.40
C TRP A 105 -3.06 7.30 -9.45
N THR A 106 -3.55 7.16 -10.68
CA THR A 106 -2.78 6.57 -11.79
C THR A 106 -1.52 7.38 -12.06
N LYS A 107 -1.65 8.70 -12.13
CA LYS A 107 -0.52 9.61 -12.34
C LYS A 107 0.47 9.57 -11.17
N LEU A 108 -0.02 9.59 -9.92
CA LEU A 108 0.85 9.50 -8.74
C LEU A 108 1.68 8.20 -8.76
N ARG A 109 1.02 7.04 -9.00
CA ARG A 109 1.71 5.75 -9.13
C ARG A 109 2.75 5.78 -10.24
N ASP A 110 2.38 6.21 -11.45
CA ASP A 110 3.25 6.17 -12.63
C ASP A 110 4.48 7.09 -12.48
N GLU A 111 4.30 8.27 -11.90
CA GLU A 111 5.41 9.20 -11.62
C GLU A 111 6.33 8.65 -10.53
N THR A 112 5.77 8.07 -9.47
CA THR A 112 6.57 7.43 -8.41
C THR A 112 7.38 6.26 -8.97
N VAL A 113 6.75 5.35 -9.73
CA VAL A 113 7.45 4.23 -10.37
C VAL A 113 8.56 4.73 -11.30
N LYS A 114 8.30 5.78 -12.08
CA LYS A 114 9.29 6.37 -12.99
C LYS A 114 10.46 6.96 -12.22
N ALA A 115 10.22 7.72 -11.15
CA ALA A 115 11.26 8.29 -10.31
C ALA A 115 12.17 7.20 -9.72
N ILE A 116 11.56 6.13 -9.18
CA ILE A 116 12.31 4.99 -8.61
C ILE A 116 13.11 4.25 -9.68
N LEU A 117 12.57 4.02 -10.87
CA LEU A 117 13.29 3.36 -11.95
C LEU A 117 14.47 4.20 -12.49
N ASN A 118 14.35 5.53 -12.45
CA ASN A 118 15.44 6.43 -12.81
C ASN A 118 16.57 6.42 -11.77
N ALA A 119 16.23 6.38 -10.49
CA ALA A 119 17.20 6.36 -9.38
C ALA A 119 17.85 4.98 -9.21
N CYS A 120 17.08 3.92 -9.35
CA CYS A 120 17.50 2.53 -9.14
C CYS A 120 16.99 1.66 -10.30
N PRO A 121 17.70 1.63 -11.45
CA PRO A 121 17.32 0.82 -12.58
C PRO A 121 17.19 -0.67 -12.22
N GLY A 122 16.03 -1.26 -12.49
CA GLY A 122 15.76 -2.68 -12.22
C GLY A 122 15.20 -3.00 -10.82
N CYS A 123 15.13 -2.07 -9.89
CA CYS A 123 14.51 -2.28 -8.57
C CYS A 123 13.05 -2.73 -8.67
N THR A 124 12.31 -2.12 -9.59
CA THR A 124 10.89 -2.41 -9.80
C THR A 124 10.59 -2.53 -11.30
N LYS A 125 9.35 -2.76 -11.64
CA LYS A 125 8.88 -2.85 -13.03
C LYS A 125 7.65 -2.00 -13.20
N LYS A 126 7.52 -1.37 -14.36
CA LYS A 126 6.26 -0.71 -14.73
C LYS A 126 5.18 -1.78 -14.91
N ASP A 127 4.12 -1.70 -14.11
CA ASP A 127 2.95 -2.56 -14.31
C ASP A 127 2.14 -2.04 -15.51
N LYS A 128 1.70 -2.95 -16.37
CA LYS A 128 0.86 -2.66 -17.53
C LYS A 128 -0.64 -2.72 -17.20
N LYS A 129 -0.99 -3.23 -16.03
CA LYS A 129 -2.38 -3.34 -15.60
C LYS A 129 -2.91 -1.98 -15.13
N PRO A 130 -4.22 -1.73 -15.29
CA PRO A 130 -4.86 -0.59 -14.66
C PRO A 130 -4.56 -0.57 -13.16
N PHE A 131 -4.32 0.62 -12.63
CA PHE A 131 -4.07 0.76 -11.21
C PHE A 131 -5.38 0.68 -10.43
N GLN A 132 -5.42 -0.21 -9.46
CA GLN A 132 -6.53 -0.32 -8.51
C GLN A 132 -6.00 0.00 -7.12
N PRO A 133 -6.13 1.25 -6.65
CA PRO A 133 -5.71 1.62 -5.30
C PRO A 133 -6.58 0.89 -4.28
N HIS A 134 -5.94 0.40 -3.21
CA HIS A 134 -6.63 -0.34 -2.15
C HIS A 134 -5.80 -0.37 -0.87
N ALA A 135 -6.47 -0.40 0.28
CA ALA A 135 -5.82 -0.58 1.57
C ALA A 135 -6.09 -1.98 2.13
N THR A 136 -5.07 -2.83 2.16
CA THR A 136 -5.20 -4.24 2.54
C THR A 136 -5.50 -4.41 4.03
N VAL A 137 -6.56 -5.14 4.33
CA VAL A 137 -6.94 -5.56 5.67
C VAL A 137 -6.35 -6.94 5.98
N SER A 138 -6.55 -7.94 5.12
CA SER A 138 -6.04 -9.29 5.31
C SER A 138 -5.65 -9.93 3.98
N ASN A 139 -4.58 -10.72 3.95
CA ASN A 139 -4.06 -11.28 2.72
C ASN A 139 -3.44 -12.66 2.94
N ARG A 140 -3.81 -13.63 2.11
CA ARG A 140 -3.25 -14.98 1.96
C ARG A 140 -3.60 -16.02 3.03
N ASP A 141 -4.03 -15.61 4.21
CA ASP A 141 -4.39 -16.50 5.31
C ASP A 141 -5.89 -16.48 5.66
N ILE A 142 -6.70 -15.97 4.75
CA ILE A 142 -8.15 -16.01 4.85
C ILE A 142 -8.62 -17.44 4.53
N PRO A 143 -9.40 -18.10 5.40
CA PRO A 143 -9.91 -19.44 5.11
C PRO A 143 -10.75 -19.48 3.83
N ALA A 144 -10.63 -20.55 3.06
CA ALA A 144 -11.39 -20.71 1.82
C ALA A 144 -12.91 -20.70 2.08
N GLY A 145 -13.67 -20.04 1.20
CA GLY A 145 -15.12 -20.02 1.22
C GLY A 145 -15.77 -19.08 2.22
N VAL A 146 -14.99 -18.30 3.01
CA VAL A 146 -15.55 -17.34 3.99
C VAL A 146 -15.70 -15.93 3.45
N MET A 147 -15.10 -15.61 2.30
CA MET A 147 -14.98 -14.23 1.81
C MET A 147 -16.33 -13.54 1.62
N THR A 148 -17.33 -14.23 1.08
CA THR A 148 -18.68 -13.67 0.90
C THR A 148 -19.28 -13.20 2.23
N LYS A 149 -19.15 -14.01 3.29
CA LYS A 149 -19.61 -13.64 4.62
C LYS A 149 -18.79 -12.50 5.23
N VAL A 150 -17.48 -12.52 5.02
CA VAL A 150 -16.57 -11.46 5.47
C VAL A 150 -16.96 -10.13 4.83
N LEU A 151 -17.15 -10.09 3.51
CA LEU A 151 -17.55 -8.87 2.80
C LEU A 151 -18.91 -8.35 3.28
N GLN A 152 -19.88 -9.24 3.53
CA GLN A 152 -21.17 -8.83 4.09
C GLN A 152 -20.99 -8.11 5.44
N VAL A 153 -20.24 -8.69 6.37
CA VAL A 153 -20.00 -8.10 7.70
C VAL A 153 -19.20 -6.80 7.59
N MET A 154 -18.15 -6.77 6.75
CA MET A 154 -17.33 -5.57 6.58
C MET A 154 -18.12 -4.41 5.98
N ASN A 155 -18.98 -4.68 5.00
CA ASN A 155 -19.76 -3.64 4.33
C ASN A 155 -20.92 -3.10 5.19
N GLU A 156 -21.32 -3.79 6.27
CA GLU A 156 -22.20 -3.24 7.30
C GLU A 156 -21.58 -2.05 8.06
N LEU A 157 -20.24 -1.93 8.06
CA LEU A 157 -19.53 -0.80 8.66
C LEU A 157 -19.71 0.51 7.89
N ASN A 158 -20.17 0.45 6.63
CA ASN A 158 -20.41 1.58 5.76
C ASN A 158 -19.24 2.57 5.71
N LEU A 159 -18.05 2.04 5.35
CA LEU A 159 -16.84 2.82 5.20
C LEU A 159 -16.86 3.53 3.83
N ALA A 160 -17.51 4.69 3.78
CA ALA A 160 -17.72 5.46 2.56
C ALA A 160 -17.44 6.93 2.85
N GLU A 161 -16.22 7.40 2.53
CA GLU A 161 -15.76 8.74 2.90
C GLU A 161 -14.58 9.23 2.08
N ASP A 162 -14.46 10.55 2.00
CA ASP A 162 -13.31 11.23 1.41
C ASP A 162 -12.11 11.21 2.37
N PHE A 163 -10.90 11.17 1.81
CA PHE A 163 -9.68 11.35 2.58
C PHE A 163 -8.59 12.06 1.77
N PRO A 164 -7.70 12.83 2.42
CA PRO A 164 -6.59 13.46 1.75
C PRO A 164 -5.50 12.45 1.37
N VAL A 165 -4.96 12.59 0.17
CA VAL A 165 -3.72 11.96 -0.29
C VAL A 165 -2.66 13.06 -0.30
N ASP A 166 -1.89 13.14 0.74
CA ASP A 166 -0.96 14.24 1.04
C ASP A 166 0.48 13.79 1.29
N ASN A 167 0.76 12.48 1.13
CA ASN A 167 2.07 11.92 1.43
C ASN A 167 2.48 10.80 0.47
N ILE A 168 3.80 10.58 0.39
CA ILE A 168 4.41 9.34 -0.11
C ILE A 168 5.32 8.81 0.99
N THR A 169 5.15 7.56 1.36
CA THR A 169 5.93 6.91 2.40
C THR A 169 6.75 5.76 1.82
N ILE A 170 8.05 5.75 2.14
CA ILE A 170 8.95 4.64 1.87
C ILE A 170 8.92 3.71 3.08
N PHE A 171 8.53 2.47 2.85
CA PHE A 171 8.50 1.44 3.88
C PHE A 171 9.74 0.56 3.79
N GLU A 172 10.33 0.28 4.93
CA GLU A 172 11.51 -0.56 5.07
C GLU A 172 11.17 -1.84 5.83
N ARG A 173 11.80 -2.94 5.43
CA ARG A 173 11.65 -4.20 6.14
C ARG A 173 12.64 -4.30 7.28
N LYS A 174 12.14 -4.39 8.50
CA LYS A 174 12.93 -4.64 9.72
C LYS A 174 12.57 -6.00 10.31
N GLY A 175 13.44 -6.98 10.08
CA GLY A 175 13.15 -8.37 10.42
C GLY A 175 11.96 -8.91 9.65
N ASN A 176 10.89 -9.27 10.37
CA ASN A 176 9.66 -9.80 9.76
C ASN A 176 8.54 -8.76 9.61
N ARG A 177 8.82 -7.48 9.88
CA ARG A 177 7.82 -6.40 9.84
C ARG A 177 8.20 -5.35 8.80
N TRP A 178 7.18 -4.65 8.33
CA TRP A 178 7.34 -3.45 7.54
C TRP A 178 7.11 -2.23 8.41
N GLU A 179 8.02 -1.29 8.38
CA GLU A 179 7.91 -0.03 9.12
C GLU A 179 7.92 1.15 8.15
N ALA A 180 7.20 2.21 8.51
CA ALA A 180 7.32 3.47 7.80
C ALA A 180 8.71 4.06 8.10
N GLY A 181 9.54 4.17 7.07
CA GLY A 181 10.88 4.75 7.16
C GLY A 181 10.82 6.28 6.99
N ALA A 182 10.66 6.73 5.75
CA ALA A 182 10.56 8.15 5.42
C ALA A 182 9.17 8.48 4.86
N THR A 183 8.51 9.49 5.40
CA THR A 183 7.27 10.07 4.87
C THR A 183 7.56 11.45 4.30
N LEU A 184 7.21 11.64 3.04
CA LEU A 184 7.40 12.87 2.28
C LEU A 184 6.02 13.49 2.02
N GLU A 185 5.80 14.69 2.50
CA GLU A 185 4.52 15.38 2.38
C GLU A 185 4.43 16.19 1.10
N PHE A 186 3.24 16.23 0.49
CA PHE A 186 2.95 17.13 -0.62
C PHE A 186 2.78 18.56 -0.11
N SER A 187 3.18 19.53 -0.93
CA SER A 187 2.84 20.92 -0.67
C SER A 187 1.33 21.09 -0.72
N ILE A 188 0.77 21.79 0.25
CA ILE A 188 -0.67 22.05 0.35
C ILE A 188 -1.08 23.25 -0.56
N TYR A 189 -0.11 23.94 -1.17
CA TYR A 189 -0.32 25.13 -2.02
C TYR A 189 0.61 25.13 -3.23
#